data_3db3c21b01d8f953c33ae956653efb2b
#
_entry.id   3db3c21b01d8f953c33ae956653efb2b
#
_cell.length_a   1.000
_cell.length_b   1.000
_cell.length_c   1.000
_cell.angle_alpha   90.00
_cell.angle_beta   90.00
_cell.angle_gamma   90.00
#
_symmetry.space_group_name_H-M   'P 1'
#
loop_
_entity.id
_entity.type
_entity.pdbx_description
1 polymer ?
#
loop_
_entity_poly.entity_id
_entity_poly.type
_entity_poly.pdbx_seq_one_letter_code
_entity_poly.pdbx_strand_id
1 'polypeptide(L)'
;MPEVRILIALGGNALLERRDKPDAAVQRHHVKAAAAALAPMATAHQLIICHGNGPQVGLLALESESDRSLSEPYPLDVLGAQTQGMIGYWLVQELANAGVSGPLVAVVTQTVVDINDDAFGQPTKFIGPVYSRDDAEALSARHGWTVAADGSWWRRVVASPRPIRVVEEKPIRQLIDSGAVVICGGGGGVPVVETAGGGLRGVECVVDKDFTAMRLAQDLHADRLLLLTDVAAVIRNFGTDAATELHQLDLDDVAALKLPAGSMGPKVDACAEFVSA
;
A
#
# COMPACT_ATOMS: atom_id res chain seq x y z
N MET A 1 1.86 28.57 9.20
CA MET A 1 0.54 27.89 9.10
C MET A 1 0.37 27.07 10.36
N PRO A 2 -0.84 26.85 10.88
CA PRO A 2 -1.01 25.94 12.00
C PRO A 2 -0.47 24.55 11.63
N GLU A 3 0.14 23.88 12.59
CA GLU A 3 0.58 22.50 12.46
C GLU A 3 -0.67 21.62 12.26
N VAL A 4 -0.65 20.80 11.21
CA VAL A 4 -1.72 19.85 10.90
C VAL A 4 -1.16 18.43 10.85
N ARG A 5 -2.01 17.44 11.15
CA ARG A 5 -1.65 16.02 11.04
C ARG A 5 -2.00 15.52 9.66
N ILE A 6 -1.01 15.05 8.91
CA ILE A 6 -1.17 14.62 7.52
C ILE A 6 -0.77 13.15 7.40
N LEU A 7 -1.64 12.33 6.85
CA LEU A 7 -1.30 10.99 6.43
C LEU A 7 -1.09 10.95 4.92
N ILE A 8 0.08 10.45 4.49
CA ILE A 8 0.45 10.31 3.08
C ILE A 8 0.61 8.84 2.74
N ALA A 9 -0.05 8.38 1.68
CA ALA A 9 0.14 7.06 1.11
C ALA A 9 0.90 7.14 -0.22
N LEU A 10 2.15 6.66 -0.21
CA LEU A 10 3.00 6.55 -1.40
C LEU A 10 2.52 5.40 -2.29
N GLY A 11 2.29 5.66 -3.57
CA GLY A 11 1.99 4.63 -4.56
C GLY A 11 3.17 3.66 -4.76
N GLY A 12 2.89 2.45 -5.24
CA GLY A 12 3.95 1.49 -5.58
C GLY A 12 4.91 2.03 -6.65
N ASN A 13 4.40 2.79 -7.61
CA ASN A 13 5.18 3.44 -8.67
C ASN A 13 6.12 4.53 -8.14
N ALA A 14 5.83 5.12 -6.97
CA ALA A 14 6.74 6.06 -6.30
C ALA A 14 7.99 5.36 -5.73
N LEU A 15 8.00 4.03 -5.66
CA LEU A 15 9.11 3.23 -5.15
C LEU A 15 9.79 2.39 -6.23
N LEU A 16 9.05 2.02 -7.28
CA LEU A 16 9.55 1.28 -8.43
C LEU A 16 8.57 1.47 -9.60
N GLU A 17 9.04 2.01 -10.72
CA GLU A 17 8.23 2.16 -11.93
C GLU A 17 8.04 0.81 -12.64
N ARG A 18 6.96 0.69 -13.45
CA ARG A 18 6.60 -0.59 -14.11
C ARG A 18 7.68 -1.15 -15.05
N ARG A 19 8.60 -0.30 -15.54
CA ARG A 19 9.66 -0.68 -16.48
C ARG A 19 11.02 -0.83 -15.85
N ASP A 20 11.14 -0.47 -14.58
CA ASP A 20 12.39 -0.54 -13.86
C ASP A 20 12.72 -1.98 -13.44
N LYS A 21 14.02 -2.27 -13.41
CA LYS A 21 14.48 -3.47 -12.72
C LYS A 21 14.34 -3.27 -11.21
N PRO A 22 13.92 -4.32 -10.46
CA PRO A 22 13.70 -4.24 -9.02
C PRO A 22 15.01 -4.22 -8.21
N ASP A 23 16.10 -3.69 -8.78
CA ASP A 23 17.39 -3.59 -8.11
C ASP A 23 17.31 -2.62 -6.92
N ALA A 24 17.99 -2.92 -5.82
CA ALA A 24 18.00 -2.10 -4.62
C ALA A 24 18.44 -0.64 -4.89
N ALA A 25 19.40 -0.43 -5.78
CA ALA A 25 19.88 0.90 -6.14
C ALA A 25 18.80 1.73 -6.86
N VAL A 26 18.00 1.11 -7.74
CA VAL A 26 16.89 1.75 -8.46
C VAL A 26 15.80 2.16 -7.48
N GLN A 27 15.38 1.23 -6.61
CA GLN A 27 14.35 1.49 -5.61
C GLN A 27 14.77 2.59 -4.63
N ARG A 28 16.02 2.57 -4.15
CA ARG A 28 16.57 3.63 -3.28
C ARG A 28 16.61 4.99 -3.98
N HIS A 29 16.86 5.03 -5.29
CA HIS A 29 16.81 6.29 -6.05
C HIS A 29 15.40 6.89 -6.00
N HIS A 30 14.36 6.10 -6.21
CA HIS A 30 12.95 6.55 -6.10
C HIS A 30 12.59 6.97 -4.66
N VAL A 31 12.98 6.17 -3.66
CA VAL A 31 12.77 6.53 -2.24
C VAL A 31 13.42 7.86 -1.89
N LYS A 32 14.65 8.11 -2.38
CA LYS A 32 15.35 9.39 -2.18
C LYS A 32 14.59 10.57 -2.78
N ALA A 33 14.05 10.41 -3.99
CA ALA A 33 13.23 11.45 -4.63
C ALA A 33 11.94 11.72 -3.83
N ALA A 34 11.26 10.66 -3.38
CA ALA A 34 10.07 10.77 -2.54
C ALA A 34 10.40 11.45 -1.19
N ALA A 35 11.47 11.06 -0.52
CA ALA A 35 11.89 11.66 0.74
C ALA A 35 12.22 13.16 0.58
N ALA A 36 12.91 13.55 -0.49
CA ALA A 36 13.20 14.97 -0.77
C ALA A 36 11.91 15.80 -0.97
N ALA A 37 10.89 15.22 -1.62
CA ALA A 37 9.59 15.88 -1.79
C ALA A 37 8.79 15.97 -0.48
N LEU A 38 8.93 15.00 0.43
CA LEU A 38 8.23 14.94 1.70
C LEU A 38 8.90 15.75 2.82
N ALA A 39 10.20 15.97 2.76
CA ALA A 39 10.97 16.63 3.82
C ALA A 39 10.42 18.02 4.23
N PRO A 40 9.99 18.92 3.32
CA PRO A 40 9.39 20.19 3.70
C PRO A 40 8.10 20.02 4.50
N MET A 41 7.28 19.01 4.17
CA MET A 41 6.03 18.71 4.89
C MET A 41 6.31 18.13 6.27
N ALA A 42 7.30 17.22 6.39
CA ALA A 42 7.73 16.63 7.65
C ALA A 42 8.30 17.67 8.63
N THR A 43 8.84 18.80 8.11
CA THR A 43 9.34 19.89 8.93
C THR A 43 8.22 20.84 9.40
N ALA A 44 7.14 20.95 8.63
CA ALA A 44 6.06 21.91 8.90
C ALA A 44 4.83 21.30 9.59
N HIS A 45 4.69 19.97 9.57
CA HIS A 45 3.47 19.29 9.97
C HIS A 45 3.79 17.93 10.66
N GLN A 46 2.82 17.39 11.40
CA GLN A 46 2.88 16.02 11.88
C GLN A 46 2.64 15.06 10.70
N LEU A 47 3.65 14.28 10.35
CA LEU A 47 3.61 13.46 9.15
C LEU A 47 3.57 11.97 9.46
N ILE A 48 2.60 11.28 8.85
CA ILE A 48 2.47 9.82 8.86
C ILE A 48 2.61 9.36 7.41
N ILE A 49 3.45 8.35 7.18
CA ILE A 49 3.74 7.86 5.83
C ILE A 49 3.36 6.38 5.73
N CYS A 50 2.40 6.07 4.85
CA CYS A 50 2.16 4.72 4.38
C CYS A 50 2.82 4.53 3.00
N HIS A 51 3.11 3.30 2.62
CA HIS A 51 3.70 3.01 1.32
C HIS A 51 3.13 1.73 0.70
N GLY A 52 3.14 1.63 -0.62
CA GLY A 52 2.88 0.38 -1.33
C GLY A 52 4.09 -0.55 -1.29
N ASN A 53 3.88 -1.81 -1.66
CA ASN A 53 4.93 -2.84 -1.72
C ASN A 53 4.67 -3.89 -2.84
N GLY A 54 3.68 -3.68 -3.70
CA GLY A 54 3.25 -4.71 -4.66
C GLY A 54 4.37 -5.33 -5.49
N PRO A 55 5.28 -4.56 -6.12
CA PRO A 55 6.42 -5.13 -6.82
C PRO A 55 7.36 -5.91 -5.90
N GLN A 56 7.63 -5.40 -4.71
CA GLN A 56 8.58 -5.96 -3.75
C GLN A 56 8.09 -7.28 -3.15
N VAL A 57 6.85 -7.33 -2.69
CA VAL A 57 6.27 -8.56 -2.12
C VAL A 57 6.17 -9.67 -3.17
N GLY A 58 5.89 -9.30 -4.42
CA GLY A 58 5.85 -10.28 -5.50
C GLY A 58 7.23 -10.82 -5.89
N LEU A 59 8.28 -10.00 -5.84
CA LEU A 59 9.66 -10.45 -6.03
C LEU A 59 10.07 -11.43 -4.93
N LEU A 60 9.86 -11.06 -3.66
CA LEU A 60 10.16 -11.93 -2.53
C LEU A 60 9.39 -13.25 -2.57
N ALA A 61 8.14 -13.24 -3.06
CA ALA A 61 7.36 -14.46 -3.24
C ALA A 61 8.03 -15.40 -4.25
N LEU A 62 8.51 -14.87 -5.39
CA LEU A 62 9.24 -15.67 -6.39
C LEU A 62 10.58 -16.20 -5.86
N GLU A 63 11.33 -15.37 -5.13
CA GLU A 63 12.59 -15.78 -4.50
C GLU A 63 12.36 -16.91 -3.50
N SER A 64 11.37 -16.74 -2.61
CA SER A 64 11.01 -17.76 -1.62
C SER A 64 10.54 -19.07 -2.25
N GLU A 65 9.77 -19.03 -3.35
CA GLU A 65 9.33 -20.21 -4.07
C GLU A 65 10.46 -20.93 -4.83
N SER A 66 11.50 -20.19 -5.24
CA SER A 66 12.66 -20.76 -5.95
C SER A 66 13.70 -21.35 -5.01
N ASP A 67 13.68 -21.02 -3.71
CA ASP A 67 14.65 -21.47 -2.73
C ASP A 67 14.37 -22.94 -2.33
N ARG A 68 15.24 -23.84 -2.80
CA ARG A 68 15.14 -25.27 -2.53
C ARG A 68 15.53 -25.68 -1.11
N SER A 69 16.04 -24.77 -0.30
CA SER A 69 16.36 -25.03 1.12
C SER A 69 15.11 -24.94 2.01
N LEU A 70 14.04 -24.33 1.52
CA LEU A 70 12.77 -24.23 2.22
C LEU A 70 11.90 -25.46 1.93
N SER A 71 11.22 -25.96 2.96
CA SER A 71 10.18 -27.00 2.80
C SER A 71 8.90 -26.42 2.19
N GLU A 72 8.58 -25.15 2.53
CA GLU A 72 7.44 -24.39 2.01
C GLU A 72 7.85 -22.93 1.82
N PRO A 73 7.34 -22.22 0.79
CA PRO A 73 7.58 -20.80 0.62
C PRO A 73 7.06 -19.98 1.81
N TYR A 74 7.65 -18.82 2.05
CA TYR A 74 7.11 -17.89 3.04
C TYR A 74 5.73 -17.36 2.61
N PRO A 75 4.76 -17.32 3.54
CA PRO A 75 3.42 -16.80 3.28
C PRO A 75 3.45 -15.26 3.13
N LEU A 76 2.41 -14.70 2.49
CA LEU A 76 2.35 -13.27 2.15
C LEU A 76 2.38 -12.33 3.36
N ASP A 77 1.89 -12.75 4.52
CA ASP A 77 1.97 -11.97 5.75
C ASP A 77 3.45 -11.76 6.19
N VAL A 78 4.26 -12.82 6.13
CA VAL A 78 5.70 -12.75 6.43
C VAL A 78 6.44 -11.91 5.37
N LEU A 79 6.17 -12.14 4.08
CA LEU A 79 6.75 -11.34 3.00
C LEU A 79 6.34 -9.87 3.09
N GLY A 80 5.11 -9.60 3.50
CA GLY A 80 4.61 -8.26 3.82
C GLY A 80 5.43 -7.58 4.90
N ALA A 81 5.72 -8.27 6.00
CA ALA A 81 6.56 -7.78 7.09
C ALA A 81 8.00 -7.48 6.63
N GLN A 82 8.59 -8.34 5.81
CA GLN A 82 9.92 -8.12 5.23
C GLN A 82 9.96 -6.84 4.37
N THR A 83 8.94 -6.62 3.53
CA THR A 83 8.87 -5.40 2.71
C THR A 83 8.68 -4.14 3.53
N GLN A 84 7.93 -4.20 4.63
CA GLN A 84 7.79 -3.06 5.55
C GLN A 84 9.13 -2.68 6.17
N GLY A 85 9.91 -3.66 6.63
CA GLY A 85 11.25 -3.45 7.16
C GLY A 85 12.19 -2.83 6.14
N MET A 86 12.24 -3.37 4.94
CA MET A 86 13.11 -2.90 3.85
C MET A 86 12.77 -1.46 3.42
N ILE A 87 11.52 -1.21 3.08
CA ILE A 87 11.09 0.11 2.58
C ILE A 87 11.11 1.14 3.71
N GLY A 88 10.67 0.76 4.91
CA GLY A 88 10.72 1.61 6.10
C GLY A 88 12.12 2.05 6.45
N TYR A 89 13.10 1.14 6.39
CA TYR A 89 14.52 1.45 6.55
C TYR A 89 14.99 2.50 5.54
N TRP A 90 14.70 2.32 4.26
CA TRP A 90 15.10 3.28 3.23
C TRP A 90 14.44 4.65 3.44
N LEU A 91 13.14 4.70 3.73
CA LEU A 91 12.42 5.96 3.97
C LEU A 91 12.99 6.72 5.17
N VAL A 92 13.24 6.05 6.31
CA VAL A 92 13.85 6.67 7.49
C VAL A 92 15.21 7.25 7.13
N GLN A 93 16.05 6.49 6.44
CA GLN A 93 17.40 6.93 6.06
C GLN A 93 17.35 8.12 5.09
N GLU A 94 16.52 8.08 4.06
CA GLU A 94 16.49 9.13 3.05
C GLU A 94 15.76 10.40 3.53
N LEU A 95 14.80 10.30 4.45
CA LEU A 95 14.22 11.47 5.12
C LEU A 95 15.27 12.17 6.01
N ALA A 96 16.06 11.42 6.77
CA ALA A 96 17.18 11.98 7.52
C ALA A 96 18.22 12.65 6.60
N ASN A 97 18.57 12.00 5.48
CA ASN A 97 19.48 12.55 4.46
C ASN A 97 18.91 13.81 3.79
N ALA A 98 17.58 13.93 3.68
CA ALA A 98 16.89 15.11 3.17
C ALA A 98 16.77 16.25 4.21
N GLY A 99 17.34 16.08 5.41
CA GLY A 99 17.41 17.12 6.44
C GLY A 99 16.22 17.17 7.38
N VAL A 100 15.35 16.16 7.39
CA VAL A 100 14.28 16.06 8.39
C VAL A 100 14.93 15.87 9.76
N SER A 101 14.71 16.83 10.66
CA SER A 101 15.17 16.79 12.04
C SER A 101 14.09 16.24 12.95
N GLY A 102 14.49 15.48 13.98
CA GLY A 102 13.57 14.87 14.93
C GLY A 102 13.51 13.35 14.79
N PRO A 103 12.67 12.69 15.58
CA PRO A 103 12.55 11.24 15.55
C PRO A 103 11.91 10.75 14.25
N LEU A 104 12.57 9.80 13.59
CA LEU A 104 12.08 9.11 12.38
C LEU A 104 11.95 7.63 12.72
N VAL A 105 10.75 7.07 12.61
CA VAL A 105 10.50 5.69 13.05
C VAL A 105 9.72 4.93 11.98
N ALA A 106 10.18 3.73 11.65
CA ALA A 106 9.41 2.76 10.88
C ALA A 106 8.85 1.68 11.80
N VAL A 107 7.55 1.44 11.71
CA VAL A 107 6.83 0.45 12.51
C VAL A 107 6.33 -0.65 11.60
N VAL A 108 6.68 -1.89 11.90
CA VAL A 108 6.01 -3.06 11.29
C VAL A 108 4.60 -3.10 11.86
N THR A 109 3.63 -3.05 10.96
CA THR A 109 2.23 -2.81 11.28
C THR A 109 1.39 -4.01 10.87
N GLN A 110 0.53 -4.48 11.77
CA GLN A 110 -0.45 -5.55 11.51
C GLN A 110 -1.83 -4.96 11.26
N THR A 111 -2.53 -5.46 10.25
CA THR A 111 -3.88 -5.04 9.89
C THR A 111 -4.85 -6.20 10.06
N VAL A 112 -5.81 -6.03 10.95
CA VAL A 112 -6.87 -7.03 11.18
C VAL A 112 -7.85 -7.00 10.03
N VAL A 113 -8.18 -8.18 9.50
CA VAL A 113 -9.17 -8.41 8.45
C VAL A 113 -10.20 -9.47 8.90
N ASP A 114 -11.37 -9.49 8.25
CA ASP A 114 -12.35 -10.56 8.44
C ASP A 114 -11.98 -11.76 7.56
N ILE A 115 -11.84 -12.95 8.16
CA ILE A 115 -11.57 -14.19 7.41
C ILE A 115 -12.74 -14.58 6.50
N ASN A 116 -13.94 -14.07 6.77
CA ASN A 116 -15.13 -14.32 5.97
C ASN A 116 -15.39 -13.24 4.89
N ASP A 117 -14.47 -12.29 4.70
CA ASP A 117 -14.57 -11.30 3.64
C ASP A 117 -14.66 -12.00 2.27
N ASP A 118 -15.61 -11.59 1.43
CA ASP A 118 -15.84 -12.16 0.09
C ASP A 118 -14.60 -12.08 -0.81
N ALA A 119 -13.68 -11.16 -0.53
CA ALA A 119 -12.42 -11.02 -1.25
C ALA A 119 -11.56 -12.29 -1.24
N PHE A 120 -11.68 -13.15 -0.22
CA PHE A 120 -10.97 -14.43 -0.19
C PHE A 120 -11.46 -15.40 -1.26
N GLY A 121 -12.76 -15.32 -1.63
CA GLY A 121 -13.33 -16.08 -2.74
C GLY A 121 -13.13 -15.45 -4.12
N GLN A 122 -12.74 -14.18 -4.19
CA GLN A 122 -12.61 -13.40 -5.42
C GLN A 122 -11.30 -12.59 -5.44
N PRO A 123 -10.14 -13.21 -5.65
CA PRO A 123 -8.85 -12.53 -5.68
C PRO A 123 -8.78 -11.47 -6.79
N THR A 124 -8.46 -10.23 -6.46
CA THR A 124 -8.39 -9.10 -7.40
C THR A 124 -7.14 -8.25 -7.28
N LYS A 125 -6.37 -8.38 -6.18
CA LYS A 125 -5.19 -7.55 -5.92
C LYS A 125 -4.00 -8.05 -6.71
N PHE A 126 -3.53 -7.24 -7.65
CA PHE A 126 -2.32 -7.53 -8.42
C PHE A 126 -1.06 -7.43 -7.56
N ILE A 127 -0.23 -8.47 -7.60
CA ILE A 127 1.10 -8.48 -6.98
C ILE A 127 2.15 -9.01 -7.96
N GLY A 128 3.42 -8.71 -7.69
CA GLY A 128 4.55 -9.21 -8.48
C GLY A 128 4.70 -8.59 -9.86
N PRO A 129 5.57 -9.17 -10.68
CA PRO A 129 5.84 -8.70 -12.04
C PRO A 129 4.71 -9.03 -13.01
N VAL A 130 4.80 -8.47 -14.21
CA VAL A 130 3.93 -8.79 -15.34
C VAL A 130 4.49 -9.96 -16.14
N TYR A 131 3.61 -10.77 -16.72
CA TYR A 131 3.92 -11.97 -17.51
C TYR A 131 3.23 -11.92 -18.87
N SER A 132 3.74 -12.70 -19.82
CA SER A 132 2.93 -13.10 -20.96
C SER A 132 1.75 -13.98 -20.47
N ARG A 133 0.74 -14.17 -21.30
CA ARG A 133 -0.38 -15.06 -20.95
C ARG A 133 0.10 -16.49 -20.69
N ASP A 134 0.93 -17.01 -21.60
CA ASP A 134 1.42 -18.40 -21.54
C ASP A 134 2.28 -18.63 -20.28
N ASP A 135 3.15 -17.68 -19.93
CA ASP A 135 3.96 -17.74 -18.71
C ASP A 135 3.08 -17.67 -17.45
N ALA A 136 2.07 -16.81 -17.42
CA ALA A 136 1.16 -16.69 -16.29
C ALA A 136 0.34 -17.98 -16.08
N GLU A 137 -0.15 -18.60 -17.15
CA GLU A 137 -0.88 -19.86 -17.11
C GLU A 137 0.04 -21.00 -16.65
N ALA A 138 1.30 -21.05 -17.09
CA ALA A 138 2.28 -22.02 -16.63
C ALA A 138 2.61 -21.87 -15.14
N LEU A 139 2.78 -20.62 -14.65
CA LEU A 139 3.01 -20.33 -13.23
C LEU A 139 1.78 -20.65 -12.40
N SER A 140 0.58 -20.34 -12.88
CA SER A 140 -0.68 -20.72 -12.25
C SER A 140 -0.78 -22.23 -12.05
N ALA A 141 -0.51 -23.02 -13.10
CA ALA A 141 -0.55 -24.47 -13.03
C ALA A 141 0.53 -25.05 -12.08
N ARG A 142 1.71 -24.44 -12.05
CA ARG A 142 2.84 -24.90 -11.23
C ARG A 142 2.65 -24.59 -9.74
N HIS A 143 2.12 -23.39 -9.41
CA HIS A 143 2.11 -22.85 -8.04
C HIS A 143 0.70 -22.74 -7.45
N GLY A 144 -0.34 -23.08 -8.21
CA GLY A 144 -1.73 -22.90 -7.77
C GLY A 144 -2.18 -21.43 -7.66
N TRP A 145 -1.47 -20.53 -8.35
CA TRP A 145 -1.80 -19.11 -8.30
C TRP A 145 -3.07 -18.79 -9.09
N THR A 146 -3.81 -17.82 -8.59
CA THR A 146 -4.80 -17.11 -9.41
C THR A 146 -4.09 -16.03 -10.20
N VAL A 147 -4.37 -15.93 -11.51
CA VAL A 147 -3.81 -14.93 -12.41
C VAL A 147 -4.91 -14.19 -13.15
N ALA A 148 -4.71 -12.91 -13.46
CA ALA A 148 -5.67 -12.09 -14.19
C ALA A 148 -4.95 -11.17 -15.17
N ALA A 149 -5.70 -10.69 -16.19
CA ALA A 149 -5.21 -9.74 -17.17
C ALA A 149 -5.00 -8.35 -16.52
N ASP A 150 -3.84 -7.73 -16.78
CA ASP A 150 -3.48 -6.36 -16.39
C ASP A 150 -3.09 -5.58 -17.67
N GLY A 151 -4.06 -5.03 -18.35
CA GLY A 151 -3.91 -4.43 -19.67
C GLY A 151 -3.56 -5.48 -20.73
N SER A 152 -2.41 -5.34 -21.40
CA SER A 152 -1.89 -6.31 -22.38
C SER A 152 -1.06 -7.45 -21.75
N TRP A 153 -0.89 -7.44 -20.41
CA TRP A 153 -0.10 -8.39 -19.65
C TRP A 153 -0.96 -9.18 -18.66
N TRP A 154 -0.37 -10.14 -17.99
CA TRP A 154 -0.98 -10.95 -16.95
C TRP A 154 -0.17 -10.85 -15.66
N ARG A 155 -0.85 -10.95 -14.52
CA ARG A 155 -0.22 -10.92 -13.20
C ARG A 155 -0.90 -11.88 -12.23
N ARG A 156 -0.17 -12.27 -11.19
CA ARG A 156 -0.76 -12.93 -10.02
C ARG A 156 -1.74 -11.99 -9.34
N VAL A 157 -2.89 -12.52 -8.95
CA VAL A 157 -3.88 -11.82 -8.10
C VAL A 157 -4.08 -12.60 -6.80
N VAL A 158 -4.26 -11.86 -5.71
CA VAL A 158 -4.50 -12.39 -4.38
C VAL A 158 -5.72 -11.75 -3.75
N ALA A 159 -6.25 -12.33 -2.67
CA ALA A 159 -7.32 -11.74 -1.90
C ALA A 159 -6.91 -10.37 -1.36
N SER A 160 -7.86 -9.43 -1.31
CA SER A 160 -7.63 -8.09 -0.76
C SER A 160 -8.82 -7.66 0.11
N PRO A 161 -8.95 -8.24 1.31
CA PRO A 161 -10.04 -7.92 2.23
C PRO A 161 -9.91 -6.49 2.76
N ARG A 162 -11.02 -5.96 3.28
CA ARG A 162 -11.08 -4.63 3.87
C ARG A 162 -10.37 -4.62 5.24
N PRO A 163 -9.59 -3.56 5.57
CA PRO A 163 -9.01 -3.40 6.89
C PRO A 163 -10.10 -3.09 7.93
N ILE A 164 -10.09 -3.80 9.05
CA ILE A 164 -10.98 -3.52 10.20
C ILE A 164 -10.30 -2.52 11.14
N ARG A 165 -9.05 -2.80 11.52
CA ARG A 165 -8.24 -1.96 12.41
C ARG A 165 -6.76 -2.26 12.25
N VAL A 166 -5.92 -1.33 12.68
CA VAL A 166 -4.47 -1.51 12.79
C VAL A 166 -4.12 -1.81 14.24
N VAL A 167 -3.35 -2.88 14.46
CA VAL A 167 -3.03 -3.38 15.82
C VAL A 167 -2.18 -2.36 16.58
N GLU A 168 -1.23 -1.73 15.92
CA GLU A 168 -0.28 -0.78 16.48
C GLU A 168 -0.79 0.67 16.51
N GLU A 169 -2.10 0.92 16.32
CA GLU A 169 -2.69 2.26 16.31
C GLU A 169 -2.26 3.10 17.52
N LYS A 170 -2.38 2.54 18.74
CA LYS A 170 -2.03 3.26 19.98
C LYS A 170 -0.55 3.64 20.08
N PRO A 171 0.43 2.73 19.91
CA PRO A 171 1.84 3.12 19.91
C PRO A 171 2.20 4.08 18.78
N ILE A 172 1.58 3.95 17.57
CA ILE A 172 1.77 4.91 16.48
C ILE A 172 1.32 6.30 16.91
N ARG A 173 0.14 6.45 17.52
CA ARG A 173 -0.36 7.71 18.06
C ARG A 173 0.62 8.34 19.06
N GLN A 174 1.13 7.55 20.01
CA GLN A 174 2.11 8.02 21.00
C GLN A 174 3.39 8.57 20.33
N LEU A 175 3.89 7.89 19.30
CA LEU A 175 5.05 8.35 18.54
C LEU A 175 4.77 9.69 17.83
N ILE A 176 3.61 9.83 17.18
CA ILE A 176 3.21 11.06 16.49
C ILE A 176 3.06 12.21 17.51
N ASP A 177 2.40 11.96 18.64
CA ASP A 177 2.19 12.95 19.70
C ASP A 177 3.53 13.38 20.35
N SER A 178 4.57 12.53 20.28
CA SER A 178 5.95 12.90 20.68
C SER A 178 6.74 13.65 19.61
N GLY A 179 6.14 13.98 18.47
CA GLY A 179 6.77 14.71 17.36
C GLY A 179 7.55 13.83 16.37
N ALA A 180 7.34 12.52 16.39
CA ALA A 180 7.97 11.63 15.41
C ALA A 180 7.26 11.66 14.06
N VAL A 181 8.04 11.59 12.98
CA VAL A 181 7.55 11.15 11.67
C VAL A 181 7.48 9.64 11.67
N VAL A 182 6.29 9.08 11.43
CA VAL A 182 6.07 7.63 11.53
C VAL A 182 5.78 7.03 10.16
N ILE A 183 6.59 6.04 9.77
CA ILE A 183 6.34 5.19 8.60
C ILE A 183 5.63 3.94 9.09
N CYS A 184 4.40 3.69 8.64
CA CYS A 184 3.57 2.56 9.08
C CYS A 184 2.57 2.15 7.99
N GLY A 185 1.85 1.05 8.17
CA GLY A 185 0.85 0.55 7.22
C GLY A 185 1.42 0.18 5.86
N GLY A 186 2.72 -0.12 5.79
CA GLY A 186 3.38 -0.48 4.54
C GLY A 186 2.76 -1.71 3.89
N GLY A 187 2.48 -1.61 2.57
CA GLY A 187 1.79 -2.67 1.82
C GLY A 187 0.36 -2.95 2.26
N GLY A 188 -0.24 -2.06 3.07
CA GLY A 188 -1.53 -2.26 3.69
C GLY A 188 -1.46 -2.90 5.09
N GLY A 189 -0.24 -3.12 5.61
CA GLY A 189 0.02 -3.83 6.87
C GLY A 189 0.11 -5.35 6.69
N VAL A 190 0.69 -6.03 7.66
CA VAL A 190 0.70 -7.49 7.75
C VAL A 190 -0.73 -7.97 8.01
N PRO A 191 -1.36 -8.74 7.10
CA PRO A 191 -2.73 -9.16 7.30
C PRO A 191 -2.84 -10.22 8.39
N VAL A 192 -3.70 -9.98 9.37
CA VAL A 192 -3.96 -10.91 10.47
C VAL A 192 -5.46 -11.04 10.74
N VAL A 193 -5.85 -12.19 11.29
CA VAL A 193 -7.22 -12.42 11.80
C VAL A 193 -7.19 -12.70 13.30
N GLU A 194 -8.26 -12.32 13.97
CA GLU A 194 -8.46 -12.65 15.36
C GLU A 194 -8.88 -14.12 15.51
N THR A 195 -8.26 -14.81 16.46
CA THR A 195 -8.62 -16.20 16.78
C THR A 195 -9.63 -16.24 17.91
N ALA A 196 -10.37 -17.33 18.06
CA ALA A 196 -11.36 -17.52 19.11
C ALA A 196 -10.78 -17.37 20.53
N GLY A 197 -9.46 -17.53 20.71
CA GLY A 197 -8.75 -17.35 21.98
C GLY A 197 -8.25 -15.91 22.20
N GLY A 198 -8.59 -14.94 21.35
CA GLY A 198 -8.13 -13.54 21.45
C GLY A 198 -6.70 -13.30 20.94
N GLY A 199 -6.05 -14.30 20.34
CA GLY A 199 -4.75 -14.16 19.65
C GLY A 199 -4.90 -13.67 18.23
N LEU A 200 -3.76 -13.38 17.58
CA LEU A 200 -3.68 -13.02 16.17
C LEU A 200 -3.00 -14.14 15.36
N ARG A 201 -3.41 -14.31 14.13
CA ARG A 201 -2.80 -15.23 13.17
C ARG A 201 -2.70 -14.58 11.79
N GLY A 202 -1.52 -14.67 11.16
CA GLY A 202 -1.31 -14.23 9.78
C GLY A 202 -2.21 -14.95 8.78
N VAL A 203 -2.56 -14.29 7.69
CA VAL A 203 -3.37 -14.86 6.61
C VAL A 203 -2.81 -14.53 5.23
N GLU A 204 -3.06 -15.42 4.27
CA GLU A 204 -2.55 -15.34 2.89
C GLU A 204 -3.39 -14.36 2.06
N CYS A 205 -3.13 -13.05 2.22
CA CYS A 205 -3.76 -11.99 1.46
C CYS A 205 -2.90 -10.72 1.44
N VAL A 206 -3.31 -9.69 0.71
CA VAL A 206 -2.67 -8.36 0.70
C VAL A 206 -3.73 -7.29 0.85
N VAL A 207 -3.73 -6.58 1.97
CA VAL A 207 -4.66 -5.47 2.21
C VAL A 207 -4.32 -4.29 1.29
N ASP A 208 -5.33 -3.60 0.78
CA ASP A 208 -5.09 -2.40 -0.03
C ASP A 208 -4.58 -1.26 0.86
N LYS A 209 -3.41 -0.70 0.50
CA LYS A 209 -2.78 0.37 1.29
C LYS A 209 -3.62 1.64 1.39
N ASP A 210 -4.46 1.94 0.38
CA ASP A 210 -5.26 3.16 0.37
C ASP A 210 -6.37 3.07 1.41
N PHE A 211 -6.97 1.90 1.59
CA PHE A 211 -7.94 1.65 2.68
C PHE A 211 -7.28 1.57 4.05
N THR A 212 -6.08 0.99 4.16
CA THR A 212 -5.33 1.02 5.43
C THR A 212 -4.91 2.45 5.79
N ALA A 213 -4.48 3.24 4.81
CA ALA A 213 -4.15 4.64 5.00
C ALA A 213 -5.38 5.44 5.45
N MET A 214 -6.53 5.23 4.83
CA MET A 214 -7.80 5.82 5.23
C MET A 214 -8.15 5.45 6.67
N ARG A 215 -8.09 4.14 7.03
CA ARG A 215 -8.38 3.67 8.38
C ARG A 215 -7.45 4.29 9.42
N LEU A 216 -6.15 4.30 9.16
CA LEU A 216 -5.17 4.97 10.02
C LEU A 216 -5.42 6.49 10.13
N ALA A 217 -5.78 7.15 9.03
CA ALA A 217 -6.07 8.59 9.05
C ALA A 217 -7.27 8.91 9.95
N GLN A 218 -8.33 8.10 9.90
CA GLN A 218 -9.49 8.22 10.78
C GLN A 218 -9.10 7.95 12.25
N ASP A 219 -8.46 6.80 12.52
CA ASP A 219 -8.10 6.37 13.86
C ASP A 219 -7.10 7.33 14.53
N LEU A 220 -6.18 7.90 13.77
CA LEU A 220 -5.17 8.85 14.25
C LEU A 220 -5.64 10.33 14.19
N HIS A 221 -6.87 10.59 13.80
CA HIS A 221 -7.44 11.93 13.64
C HIS A 221 -6.58 12.84 12.77
N ALA A 222 -6.20 12.34 11.57
CA ALA A 222 -5.49 13.14 10.60
C ALA A 222 -6.41 14.23 10.01
N ASP A 223 -5.89 15.44 9.88
CA ASP A 223 -6.61 16.54 9.23
C ASP A 223 -6.69 16.37 7.73
N ARG A 224 -5.73 15.63 7.15
CA ARG A 224 -5.63 15.40 5.70
C ARG A 224 -5.14 13.99 5.37
N LEU A 225 -5.74 13.40 4.34
CA LEU A 225 -5.30 12.17 3.70
C LEU A 225 -4.83 12.49 2.27
N LEU A 226 -3.57 12.19 1.96
CA LEU A 226 -2.98 12.39 0.63
C LEU A 226 -2.61 11.04 0.02
N LEU A 227 -3.32 10.64 -1.04
CA LEU A 227 -3.01 9.41 -1.80
C LEU A 227 -2.20 9.79 -3.04
N LEU A 228 -0.87 9.65 -2.96
CA LEU A 228 0.01 10.01 -4.06
C LEU A 228 -0.04 8.97 -5.19
N THR A 229 -0.15 9.47 -6.41
CA THR A 229 -0.27 8.67 -7.63
C THR A 229 0.50 9.33 -8.77
N ASP A 230 0.67 8.62 -9.87
CA ASP A 230 1.39 9.03 -11.08
C ASP A 230 0.54 9.80 -12.10
N VAL A 231 -0.70 10.15 -11.75
CA VAL A 231 -1.60 10.96 -12.58
C VAL A 231 -1.98 12.25 -11.87
N ALA A 232 -2.22 13.31 -12.65
CA ALA A 232 -2.50 14.64 -12.12
C ALA A 232 -3.90 14.78 -11.53
N ALA A 233 -4.86 13.99 -12.00
CA ALA A 233 -6.26 14.08 -11.57
C ALA A 233 -6.99 12.74 -11.76
N VAL A 234 -8.17 12.63 -11.17
CA VAL A 234 -9.15 11.59 -11.51
C VAL A 234 -9.67 11.86 -12.92
N ILE A 235 -9.73 10.85 -13.78
CA ILE A 235 -10.17 11.01 -15.17
C ILE A 235 -11.50 10.27 -15.35
N ARG A 236 -12.57 11.02 -15.64
CA ARG A 236 -13.86 10.47 -16.09
C ARG A 236 -13.71 9.94 -17.51
N ASN A 237 -14.34 8.82 -17.82
CA ASN A 237 -14.28 8.17 -19.13
C ASN A 237 -12.85 7.89 -19.61
N PHE A 238 -11.97 7.46 -18.70
CA PHE A 238 -10.57 7.15 -19.01
C PHE A 238 -10.45 6.20 -20.19
N GLY A 239 -9.54 6.50 -21.12
CA GLY A 239 -9.29 5.69 -22.32
C GLY A 239 -10.28 5.91 -23.47
N THR A 240 -11.13 6.94 -23.42
CA THR A 240 -12.04 7.32 -24.52
C THR A 240 -11.79 8.76 -24.96
N ASP A 241 -12.33 9.14 -26.11
CA ASP A 241 -12.26 10.53 -26.65
C ASP A 241 -13.02 11.54 -25.76
N ALA A 242 -13.89 11.06 -24.85
CA ALA A 242 -14.63 11.86 -23.88
C ALA A 242 -13.94 11.94 -22.50
N ALA A 243 -12.65 11.61 -22.42
CA ALA A 243 -11.88 11.66 -21.17
C ALA A 243 -11.82 13.10 -20.63
N THR A 244 -12.10 13.27 -19.34
CA THR A 244 -12.12 14.58 -18.67
C THR A 244 -11.47 14.48 -17.30
N GLU A 245 -10.50 15.38 -17.02
CA GLU A 245 -9.88 15.50 -15.70
C GLU A 245 -10.83 16.11 -14.68
N LEU A 246 -10.87 15.52 -13.48
CA LEU A 246 -11.66 15.97 -12.36
C LEU A 246 -10.72 16.37 -11.22
N HIS A 247 -10.57 17.68 -10.99
CA HIS A 247 -9.66 18.22 -9.98
C HIS A 247 -10.32 18.41 -8.60
N GLN A 248 -11.64 18.41 -8.56
CA GLN A 248 -12.43 18.52 -7.35
C GLN A 248 -13.66 17.63 -7.49
N LEU A 249 -13.95 16.87 -6.45
CA LEU A 249 -15.11 15.97 -6.34
C LEU A 249 -15.71 16.13 -4.95
N ASP A 250 -17.02 16.25 -4.87
CA ASP A 250 -17.75 16.07 -3.62
C ASP A 250 -18.24 14.60 -3.49
N LEU A 251 -18.90 14.26 -2.39
CA LEU A 251 -19.37 12.88 -2.13
C LEU A 251 -20.47 12.45 -3.12
N ASP A 252 -21.31 13.38 -3.59
CA ASP A 252 -22.35 13.09 -4.57
C ASP A 252 -21.73 12.81 -5.95
N ASP A 253 -20.69 13.57 -6.32
CA ASP A 253 -19.89 13.33 -7.53
C ASP A 253 -19.28 11.92 -7.49
N VAL A 254 -18.66 11.54 -6.35
CA VAL A 254 -18.04 10.21 -6.19
C VAL A 254 -19.08 9.10 -6.32
N ALA A 255 -20.25 9.24 -5.70
CA ALA A 255 -21.33 8.26 -5.78
C ALA A 255 -21.84 8.04 -7.22
N ALA A 256 -21.77 9.08 -8.07
CA ALA A 256 -22.15 9.01 -9.48
C ALA A 256 -21.04 8.46 -10.38
N LEU A 257 -19.79 8.44 -9.93
CA LEU A 257 -18.64 7.96 -10.71
C LEU A 257 -18.55 6.44 -10.68
N LYS A 258 -18.42 5.85 -11.88
CA LYS A 258 -18.11 4.41 -12.04
C LYS A 258 -16.64 4.30 -12.42
N LEU A 259 -15.76 4.11 -11.44
CA LEU A 259 -14.33 3.94 -11.66
C LEU A 259 -13.95 2.45 -11.67
N PRO A 260 -12.93 2.05 -12.47
CA PRO A 260 -12.44 0.68 -12.45
C PRO A 260 -11.89 0.27 -11.09
N ALA A 261 -12.24 -0.91 -10.63
CA ALA A 261 -11.84 -1.45 -9.32
C ALA A 261 -10.32 -1.67 -9.14
N GLY A 262 -9.54 -1.72 -10.22
CA GLY A 262 -8.13 -2.09 -10.18
C GLY A 262 -7.12 -0.93 -10.05
N SER A 263 -7.55 0.35 -10.09
CA SER A 263 -6.63 1.49 -10.13
C SER A 263 -7.11 2.69 -9.32
N MET A 264 -7.90 3.58 -9.94
CA MET A 264 -8.35 4.83 -9.33
C MET A 264 -9.55 4.62 -8.37
N GLY A 265 -10.40 3.61 -8.62
CA GLY A 265 -11.59 3.33 -7.79
C GLY A 265 -11.26 3.25 -6.30
N PRO A 266 -10.38 2.33 -5.84
CA PRO A 266 -10.04 2.20 -4.41
C PRO A 266 -9.49 3.48 -3.78
N LYS A 267 -8.78 4.33 -4.53
CA LYS A 267 -8.27 5.61 -4.04
C LYS A 267 -9.39 6.61 -3.78
N VAL A 268 -10.30 6.74 -4.74
CA VAL A 268 -11.44 7.65 -4.62
C VAL A 268 -12.38 7.19 -3.52
N ASP A 269 -12.64 5.88 -3.42
CA ASP A 269 -13.46 5.28 -2.37
C ASP A 269 -12.84 5.53 -0.98
N ALA A 270 -11.52 5.32 -0.82
CA ALA A 270 -10.82 5.60 0.43
C ALA A 270 -10.88 7.10 0.81
N CYS A 271 -10.72 8.00 -0.15
CA CYS A 271 -10.86 9.43 0.10
C CYS A 271 -12.30 9.80 0.51
N ALA A 272 -13.31 9.24 -0.16
CA ALA A 272 -14.72 9.49 0.17
C ALA A 272 -15.07 8.99 1.58
N GLU A 273 -14.61 7.78 1.95
CA GLU A 273 -14.81 7.25 3.30
C GLU A 273 -14.08 8.08 4.36
N PHE A 274 -12.91 8.62 4.06
CA PHE A 274 -12.20 9.52 4.97
C PHE A 274 -12.96 10.83 5.20
N VAL A 275 -13.48 11.43 4.14
CA VAL A 275 -14.18 12.73 4.21
C VAL A 275 -15.56 12.59 4.87
N SER A 276 -16.21 11.41 4.78
CA SER A 276 -17.54 11.16 5.34
C SER A 276 -17.54 10.81 6.83
N ALA A 277 -16.38 10.60 7.45
CA ALA A 277 -16.22 10.26 8.86
C ALA A 277 -16.01 11.49 9.74
#